data_ce844a00a9f2fbfd5031f61e32aa47c0
#
_entry.id   ce844a00a9f2fbfd5031f61e32aa47c0
#
_cell.length_a   1.000
_cell.length_b   1.000
_cell.length_c   1.000
_cell.angle_alpha   90.00
_cell.angle_beta   90.00
_cell.angle_gamma   90.00
#
_symmetry.space_group_name_H-M   'P 1'
#
loop_
_entity.id
_entity.type
_entity.pdbx_description
1 polymer ?
#
loop_
_entity_poly.entity_id
_entity_poly.type
_entity_poly.pdbx_seq_one_letter_code
_entity_poly.pdbx_strand_id
1 'polypeptide(L)'
;MPNIGSNLKWYFMRKIYVYSEKSSNFGADSKSKPMIIVESKRRPLKPGKKDKNGKPILSLEEKYPDAMIIDVTSKAQDEFVKFSPFYPIGGIPVPFTEGEVALSVEGIWQGLKVFEDDDIDTKLFSKRDMKNMKRTTRRFGPMKGHRKGVHGDELLGYLTARKLIYLPSYKWVLENKLQKLVTAIRIISKHKPVVLLDYNTNPDVYNPKSPLSHASLIKAYIEGNYPE
;
A
#
# COMPACT_ATOMS: atom_id res chain seq x y z
N MET A 1 3.63 -14.61 -30.07
CA MET A 1 3.26 -13.29 -29.53
C MET A 1 4.35 -12.84 -28.58
N PRO A 2 5.02 -11.70 -28.75
CA PRO A 2 6.08 -11.27 -27.86
C PRO A 2 5.51 -10.89 -26.49
N ASN A 3 6.18 -11.35 -25.45
CA ASN A 3 5.82 -11.23 -24.04
C ASN A 3 5.92 -9.75 -23.61
N ILE A 4 4.80 -9.03 -23.59
CA ILE A 4 4.71 -7.60 -23.25
C ILE A 4 5.18 -7.34 -21.79
N GLY A 5 5.08 -8.34 -20.90
CA GLY A 5 5.50 -8.22 -19.49
C GLY A 5 7.02 -8.11 -19.29
N SER A 6 7.83 -8.69 -20.16
CA SER A 6 9.29 -8.62 -20.06
C SER A 6 9.86 -7.25 -20.46
N ASN A 7 9.22 -6.57 -21.42
CA ASN A 7 9.65 -5.26 -21.90
C ASN A 7 9.38 -4.14 -20.88
N LEU A 8 8.28 -4.19 -20.12
CA LEU A 8 7.95 -3.20 -19.09
C LEU A 8 8.92 -3.30 -17.90
N LYS A 9 9.23 -4.52 -17.47
CA LYS A 9 10.18 -4.80 -16.39
C LYS A 9 11.58 -4.30 -16.75
N TRP A 10 12.01 -4.54 -18.00
CA TRP A 10 13.29 -4.09 -18.52
C TRP A 10 13.37 -2.56 -18.67
N TYR A 11 12.30 -1.92 -19.14
CA TYR A 11 12.19 -0.48 -19.27
C TYR A 11 12.23 0.22 -17.90
N PHE A 12 11.58 -0.35 -16.88
CA PHE A 12 11.54 0.19 -15.53
C PHE A 12 12.89 0.04 -14.80
N MET A 13 13.48 -1.16 -14.85
CA MET A 13 14.81 -1.42 -14.30
C MET A 13 15.87 -0.56 -14.99
N ARG A 14 15.78 -0.36 -16.29
CA ARG A 14 16.66 0.54 -17.04
C ARG A 14 16.50 1.99 -16.60
N LYS A 15 15.28 2.47 -16.34
CA LYS A 15 15.08 3.82 -15.76
C LYS A 15 15.68 3.95 -14.37
N ILE A 16 15.48 2.98 -13.49
CA ILE A 16 16.10 2.97 -12.15
C ILE A 16 17.64 2.93 -12.28
N TYR A 17 18.16 2.10 -13.16
CA TYR A 17 19.60 1.98 -13.41
C TYR A 17 20.19 3.28 -13.98
N VAL A 18 19.55 3.90 -14.97
CA VAL A 18 19.95 5.20 -15.54
C VAL A 18 19.91 6.32 -14.50
N TYR A 19 18.95 6.30 -13.57
CA TYR A 19 18.91 7.28 -12.47
C TYR A 19 19.98 6.99 -11.41
N SER A 20 20.32 5.72 -11.13
CA SER A 20 21.40 5.38 -10.21
C SER A 20 22.80 5.72 -10.78
N GLU A 21 23.02 5.51 -12.06
CA GLU A 21 24.28 5.93 -12.73
C GLU A 21 24.40 7.44 -12.87
N LYS A 22 23.30 8.14 -13.18
CA LYS A 22 23.31 9.61 -13.22
C LYS A 22 23.52 10.23 -11.83
N SER A 23 23.05 9.57 -10.76
CA SER A 23 23.28 10.05 -9.38
C SER A 23 24.73 9.89 -8.92
N SER A 24 25.50 9.00 -9.50
CA SER A 24 26.96 8.90 -9.24
C SER A 24 27.77 10.02 -9.91
N ASN A 25 27.23 10.63 -10.98
CA ASN A 25 27.89 11.71 -11.74
C ASN A 25 27.41 13.14 -11.40
N PHE A 26 26.26 13.27 -10.76
CA PHE A 26 25.81 14.51 -10.16
C PHE A 26 26.02 14.39 -8.65
N GLY A 27 26.87 15.24 -8.07
CA GLY A 27 27.01 15.39 -6.63
C GLY A 27 25.62 15.63 -6.01
N ALA A 28 24.89 14.55 -5.80
CA ALA A 28 23.55 14.61 -5.23
C ALA A 28 23.68 15.16 -3.84
N ASP A 29 23.17 16.36 -3.62
CA ASP A 29 23.02 16.94 -2.31
C ASP A 29 22.23 15.91 -1.48
N SER A 30 22.92 15.21 -0.58
CA SER A 30 22.36 14.13 0.27
C SER A 30 21.23 14.63 1.17
N LYS A 31 20.97 15.93 1.17
CA LYS A 31 20.00 16.67 1.99
C LYS A 31 18.67 16.98 1.28
N SER A 32 18.50 16.67 -0.02
CA SER A 32 17.21 16.94 -0.67
C SER A 32 16.11 16.05 -0.10
N LYS A 33 15.03 16.70 0.37
CA LYS A 33 13.86 16.01 0.92
C LYS A 33 13.12 15.25 -0.20
N PRO A 34 12.67 14.01 0.01
CA PRO A 34 11.88 13.29 -0.98
C PRO A 34 10.61 14.04 -1.39
N MET A 35 10.32 14.09 -2.69
CA MET A 35 9.10 14.70 -3.22
C MET A 35 8.08 13.61 -3.53
N ILE A 36 7.30 13.19 -2.53
CA ILE A 36 6.29 12.14 -2.68
C ILE A 36 4.89 12.73 -2.46
N ILE A 37 4.01 12.47 -3.41
CA ILE A 37 2.62 12.92 -3.42
C ILE A 37 1.72 11.70 -3.44
N VAL A 38 0.61 11.72 -2.71
CA VAL A 38 -0.41 10.68 -2.75
C VAL A 38 -1.64 11.22 -3.46
N GLU A 39 -2.11 10.50 -4.48
CA GLU A 39 -3.27 10.88 -5.28
C GLU A 39 -4.26 9.72 -5.46
N SER A 40 -5.51 10.10 -5.72
CA SER A 40 -6.55 9.11 -5.96
C SER A 40 -6.36 8.39 -7.30
N LYS A 41 -6.34 7.06 -7.28
CA LYS A 41 -6.37 6.21 -8.47
C LYS A 41 -7.58 6.48 -9.38
N ARG A 42 -8.63 7.13 -8.86
CA ARG A 42 -9.82 7.48 -9.65
C ARG A 42 -9.62 8.73 -10.50
N ARG A 43 -8.58 9.53 -10.23
CA ARG A 43 -8.21 10.67 -11.07
C ARG A 43 -7.74 10.17 -12.43
N PRO A 44 -8.21 10.77 -13.56
CA PRO A 44 -7.75 10.36 -14.89
C PRO A 44 -6.26 10.58 -15.06
N LEU A 45 -5.60 9.64 -15.74
CA LEU A 45 -4.17 9.76 -16.07
C LEU A 45 -3.95 10.85 -17.11
N LYS A 46 -4.74 10.80 -18.20
CA LYS A 46 -4.63 11.68 -19.37
C LYS A 46 -5.76 12.72 -19.42
N PRO A 47 -5.54 13.86 -20.09
CA PRO A 47 -6.56 14.89 -20.33
C PRO A 47 -7.81 14.38 -21.05
N GLY A 48 -8.86 15.21 -21.04
CA GLY A 48 -10.08 15.01 -21.84
C GLY A 48 -11.26 14.39 -21.09
N LYS A 49 -11.10 13.90 -19.87
CA LYS A 49 -12.21 13.38 -19.06
C LYS A 49 -13.01 14.53 -18.43
N LYS A 50 -14.34 14.41 -18.44
CA LYS A 50 -15.25 15.36 -17.80
C LYS A 50 -15.99 14.70 -16.63
N ASP A 51 -16.43 15.50 -15.67
CA ASP A 51 -17.30 15.07 -14.58
C ASP A 51 -18.76 14.91 -15.07
N LYS A 52 -19.66 14.53 -14.15
CA LYS A 52 -21.10 14.35 -14.42
C LYS A 52 -21.81 15.63 -14.90
N ASN A 53 -21.21 16.80 -14.67
CA ASN A 53 -21.75 18.11 -15.06
C ASN A 53 -21.07 18.65 -16.33
N GLY A 54 -20.24 17.83 -17.00
CA GLY A 54 -19.53 18.22 -18.23
C GLY A 54 -18.27 19.07 -18.00
N LYS A 55 -17.90 19.35 -16.74
CA LYS A 55 -16.69 20.13 -16.39
C LYS A 55 -15.43 19.27 -16.58
N PRO A 56 -14.36 19.79 -17.22
CA PRO A 56 -13.10 19.07 -17.35
C PRO A 56 -12.51 18.66 -15.99
N ILE A 57 -12.09 17.41 -15.89
CA ILE A 57 -11.35 16.91 -14.72
C ILE A 57 -9.87 17.00 -15.03
N LEU A 58 -9.13 17.77 -14.23
CA LEU A 58 -7.68 17.88 -14.34
C LEU A 58 -7.03 16.50 -14.16
N SER A 59 -6.33 16.02 -15.17
CA SER A 59 -5.65 14.73 -15.17
C SER A 59 -4.37 14.76 -14.32
N LEU A 60 -3.79 13.57 -14.08
CA LEU A 60 -2.51 13.47 -13.37
C LEU A 60 -1.36 14.07 -14.19
N GLU A 61 -1.35 13.85 -15.52
CA GLU A 61 -0.32 14.39 -16.41
C GLU A 61 -0.37 15.93 -16.47
N GLU A 62 -1.56 16.55 -16.46
CA GLU A 62 -1.71 17.99 -16.40
C GLU A 62 -1.31 18.58 -15.04
N LYS A 63 -1.66 17.89 -13.96
CA LYS A 63 -1.38 18.36 -12.60
C LYS A 63 0.10 18.19 -12.20
N TYR A 64 0.74 17.14 -12.72
CA TYR A 64 2.10 16.75 -12.39
C TYR A 64 2.89 16.34 -13.65
N PRO A 65 3.20 17.27 -14.56
CA PRO A 65 3.75 16.98 -15.88
C PRO A 65 5.10 16.22 -15.83
N ASP A 66 5.92 16.50 -14.81
CA ASP A 66 7.26 15.92 -14.66
C ASP A 66 7.30 14.76 -13.66
N ALA A 67 6.17 14.40 -13.06
CA ALA A 67 6.13 13.39 -12.03
C ALA A 67 6.25 11.97 -12.59
N MET A 68 6.85 11.09 -11.81
CA MET A 68 6.71 9.65 -12.00
C MET A 68 5.45 9.15 -11.29
N ILE A 69 4.51 8.64 -12.06
CA ILE A 69 3.25 8.11 -11.53
C ILE A 69 3.40 6.61 -11.30
N ILE A 70 3.16 6.17 -10.07
CA ILE A 70 3.30 4.77 -9.63
C ILE A 70 1.97 4.31 -9.03
N ASP A 71 1.39 3.26 -9.60
CA ASP A 71 0.22 2.60 -9.06
C ASP A 71 0.64 1.56 -8.01
N VAL A 72 0.30 1.80 -6.74
CA VAL A 72 0.60 0.87 -5.64
C VAL A 72 -0.61 0.02 -5.22
N THR A 73 -1.71 0.09 -5.99
CA THR A 73 -2.95 -0.64 -5.68
C THR A 73 -2.87 -2.12 -6.09
N SER A 74 -3.85 -2.92 -5.64
CA SER A 74 -4.02 -4.32 -6.08
C SER A 74 -4.33 -4.48 -7.57
N LYS A 75 -4.44 -3.40 -8.34
CA LYS A 75 -4.69 -3.37 -9.78
C LYS A 75 -3.49 -2.89 -10.58
N ALA A 76 -2.36 -2.62 -9.93
CA ALA A 76 -1.13 -2.31 -10.64
C ALA A 76 -0.70 -3.47 -11.54
N GLN A 77 -0.16 -3.13 -12.71
CA GLN A 77 0.23 -4.12 -13.75
C GLN A 77 1.73 -4.44 -13.72
N ASP A 78 2.46 -3.83 -12.80
CA ASP A 78 3.89 -3.97 -12.60
C ASP A 78 4.21 -4.50 -11.20
N GLU A 79 5.50 -4.51 -10.83
CA GLU A 79 5.94 -5.03 -9.54
C GLU A 79 5.48 -4.20 -8.33
N PHE A 80 4.99 -2.97 -8.53
CA PHE A 80 4.47 -2.14 -7.45
C PHE A 80 3.13 -2.65 -6.90
N VAL A 81 2.45 -3.59 -7.57
CA VAL A 81 1.32 -4.34 -7.01
C VAL A 81 1.67 -5.00 -5.67
N LYS A 82 2.95 -5.31 -5.43
CA LYS A 82 3.44 -5.89 -4.18
C LYS A 82 3.28 -4.98 -2.97
N PHE A 83 3.14 -3.66 -3.18
CA PHE A 83 2.80 -2.73 -2.11
C PHE A 83 1.35 -2.84 -1.63
N SER A 84 0.47 -3.45 -2.43
CA SER A 84 -0.90 -3.64 -1.99
C SER A 84 -0.96 -4.53 -0.75
N PRO A 85 -1.68 -4.15 0.32
CA PRO A 85 -1.86 -4.99 1.49
C PRO A 85 -2.58 -6.32 1.20
N PHE A 86 -3.22 -6.43 0.02
CA PHE A 86 -3.83 -7.67 -0.46
C PHE A 86 -2.84 -8.64 -1.12
N TYR A 87 -1.65 -8.17 -1.49
CA TYR A 87 -0.70 -9.00 -2.24
C TYR A 87 -0.12 -10.12 -1.36
N PRO A 88 -0.14 -11.39 -1.84
CA PRO A 88 0.33 -12.53 -1.05
C PRO A 88 1.86 -12.65 -1.09
N ILE A 89 2.54 -11.75 -0.38
CA ILE A 89 4.00 -11.66 -0.35
C ILE A 89 4.65 -12.72 0.55
N GLY A 90 3.91 -13.19 1.56
CA GLY A 90 4.28 -14.30 2.43
C GLY A 90 5.18 -13.97 3.62
N GLY A 91 5.07 -14.83 4.64
CA GLY A 91 5.94 -14.82 5.81
C GLY A 91 5.75 -13.62 6.75
N ILE A 92 4.59 -12.96 6.73
CA ILE A 92 4.30 -11.81 7.60
C ILE A 92 3.93 -12.35 8.98
N PRO A 93 4.67 -12.02 10.06
CA PRO A 93 4.29 -12.44 11.41
C PRO A 93 2.91 -11.92 11.80
N VAL A 94 2.06 -12.77 12.34
CA VAL A 94 0.76 -12.37 12.88
C VAL A 94 0.97 -11.73 14.25
N PRO A 95 0.63 -10.45 14.45
CA PRO A 95 0.82 -9.80 15.74
C PRO A 95 0.16 -10.56 16.89
N PHE A 96 0.83 -10.63 18.04
CA PHE A 96 0.36 -11.33 19.25
C PHE A 96 0.16 -12.84 19.09
N THR A 97 0.77 -13.47 18.07
CA THR A 97 0.65 -14.91 17.84
C THR A 97 2.01 -15.47 17.42
N GLU A 98 2.72 -16.03 18.38
CA GLU A 98 4.04 -16.61 18.14
C GLU A 98 3.97 -17.77 17.14
N GLY A 99 4.89 -17.81 16.19
CA GLY A 99 5.00 -18.87 15.20
C GLY A 99 4.01 -18.76 14.02
N GLU A 100 2.93 -17.97 14.15
CA GLU A 100 1.95 -17.80 13.09
C GLU A 100 2.39 -16.77 12.05
N VAL A 101 2.21 -17.08 10.76
CA VAL A 101 2.53 -16.19 9.65
C VAL A 101 1.39 -16.15 8.64
N ALA A 102 1.30 -15.00 7.95
CA ALA A 102 0.30 -14.81 6.90
C ALA A 102 0.95 -14.44 5.55
N LEU A 103 0.20 -14.65 4.48
CA LEU A 103 0.62 -14.29 3.13
C LEU A 103 0.43 -12.81 2.83
N SER A 104 -0.55 -12.13 3.45
CA SER A 104 -0.86 -10.74 3.17
C SER A 104 -1.30 -9.98 4.42
N VAL A 105 -1.06 -8.67 4.44
CA VAL A 105 -1.51 -7.79 5.53
C VAL A 105 -3.03 -7.78 5.64
N GLU A 106 -3.73 -7.77 4.48
CA GLU A 106 -5.19 -7.84 4.47
C GLU A 106 -5.70 -9.18 5.01
N GLY A 107 -4.96 -10.27 4.78
CA GLY A 107 -5.27 -11.58 5.38
C GLY A 107 -5.27 -11.53 6.90
N ILE A 108 -4.26 -10.91 7.50
CA ILE A 108 -4.19 -10.69 8.95
C ILE A 108 -5.35 -9.81 9.41
N TRP A 109 -5.53 -8.66 8.76
CA TRP A 109 -6.55 -7.68 9.13
C TRP A 109 -7.97 -8.24 9.08
N GLN A 110 -8.30 -8.96 8.01
CA GLN A 110 -9.63 -9.55 7.87
C GLN A 110 -9.78 -10.83 8.69
N GLY A 111 -8.72 -11.62 8.81
CA GLY A 111 -8.72 -12.87 9.54
C GLY A 111 -8.96 -12.70 11.04
N LEU A 112 -8.40 -11.65 11.63
CA LEU A 112 -8.56 -11.35 13.06
C LEU A 112 -9.84 -10.60 13.42
N LYS A 113 -10.70 -10.24 12.45
CA LYS A 113 -12.01 -9.63 12.74
C LYS A 113 -12.94 -10.60 13.45
N VAL A 114 -13.63 -10.09 14.45
CA VAL A 114 -14.71 -10.78 15.16
C VAL A 114 -16.01 -10.03 14.92
N PHE A 115 -17.04 -10.75 14.52
CA PHE A 115 -18.40 -10.27 14.29
C PHE A 115 -19.36 -10.89 15.30
N GLU A 116 -20.62 -10.47 15.27
CA GLU A 116 -21.64 -11.06 16.12
C GLU A 116 -21.89 -12.51 15.76
N ASP A 117 -21.98 -12.80 14.46
CA ASP A 117 -22.34 -14.13 13.93
C ASP A 117 -21.14 -14.92 13.43
N ASP A 118 -19.90 -14.41 13.59
CA ASP A 118 -18.70 -15.10 13.07
C ASP A 118 -17.43 -14.67 13.82
N ASP A 119 -16.60 -15.62 14.17
CA ASP A 119 -15.33 -15.41 14.85
C ASP A 119 -14.18 -15.17 13.85
N ILE A 120 -12.93 -15.18 14.31
CA ILE A 120 -11.75 -15.06 13.45
C ILE A 120 -11.75 -16.13 12.34
N ASP A 121 -11.15 -15.81 11.20
CA ASP A 121 -11.00 -16.70 10.06
C ASP A 121 -9.53 -16.81 9.64
N THR A 122 -8.80 -17.73 10.28
CA THR A 122 -7.36 -17.95 10.01
C THR A 122 -7.08 -18.49 8.61
N LYS A 123 -8.08 -19.02 7.88
CA LYS A 123 -7.93 -19.44 6.47
C LYS A 123 -7.50 -18.28 5.58
N LEU A 124 -7.83 -17.03 5.98
CA LEU A 124 -7.42 -15.83 5.26
C LEU A 124 -5.90 -15.58 5.34
N PHE A 125 -5.20 -16.12 6.33
CA PHE A 125 -3.75 -15.98 6.43
C PHE A 125 -3.02 -16.71 5.29
N SER A 126 -3.55 -17.85 4.84
CA SER A 126 -2.97 -18.65 3.76
C SER A 126 -3.56 -18.36 2.38
N LYS A 127 -4.41 -17.34 2.24
CA LYS A 127 -5.08 -17.02 0.99
C LYS A 127 -4.10 -16.45 -0.05
N ARG A 128 -4.01 -17.12 -1.20
CA ARG A 128 -3.03 -16.82 -2.27
C ARG A 128 -3.52 -15.84 -3.32
N ASP A 129 -4.81 -15.60 -3.41
CA ASP A 129 -5.39 -14.62 -4.32
C ASP A 129 -5.83 -13.33 -3.59
N MET A 130 -5.97 -12.25 -4.32
CA MET A 130 -6.40 -10.95 -3.77
C MET A 130 -7.92 -10.75 -3.80
N LYS A 131 -8.71 -11.83 -4.00
CA LYS A 131 -10.16 -11.76 -4.19
C LYS A 131 -10.90 -12.24 -2.94
N ASN A 132 -12.10 -11.71 -2.73
CA ASN A 132 -13.03 -12.18 -1.70
C ASN A 132 -12.45 -12.28 -0.28
N MET A 133 -11.51 -11.38 0.06
CA MET A 133 -10.89 -11.35 1.39
C MET A 133 -11.71 -10.57 2.41
N LYS A 134 -12.52 -9.61 1.95
CA LYS A 134 -13.25 -8.71 2.86
C LYS A 134 -14.39 -9.43 3.55
N ARG A 135 -14.37 -9.42 4.88
CA ARG A 135 -15.49 -9.80 5.74
C ARG A 135 -16.30 -8.56 6.08
N THR A 136 -17.62 -8.62 5.92
CA THR A 136 -18.49 -7.45 6.01
C THR A 136 -19.61 -7.64 7.01
N THR A 137 -20.05 -6.54 7.63
CA THR A 137 -21.19 -6.52 8.57
C THR A 137 -22.50 -7.00 7.93
N ARG A 138 -22.65 -6.83 6.62
CA ARG A 138 -23.82 -7.34 5.88
C ARG A 138 -23.93 -8.88 5.94
N ARG A 139 -22.76 -9.57 5.98
CA ARG A 139 -22.72 -11.04 5.95
C ARG A 139 -22.66 -11.66 7.34
N PHE A 140 -21.98 -11.00 8.29
CA PHE A 140 -21.58 -11.58 9.57
C PHE A 140 -22.09 -10.78 10.78
N GLY A 141 -23.06 -9.88 10.57
CA GLY A 141 -23.57 -9.03 11.65
C GLY A 141 -22.61 -7.90 12.06
N PRO A 142 -22.93 -7.15 13.12
CA PRO A 142 -22.10 -6.10 13.66
C PRO A 142 -20.67 -6.57 14.00
N MET A 143 -19.67 -5.75 13.69
CA MET A 143 -18.30 -6.03 14.05
C MET A 143 -18.04 -5.70 15.51
N LYS A 144 -17.58 -6.68 16.31
CA LYS A 144 -17.22 -6.54 17.73
C LYS A 144 -15.82 -5.97 17.92
N GLY A 145 -14.90 -6.26 17.00
CA GLY A 145 -13.51 -5.81 17.09
C GLY A 145 -12.55 -6.67 16.29
N HIS A 146 -11.26 -6.58 16.61
CA HIS A 146 -10.22 -7.48 16.13
C HIS A 146 -9.64 -8.24 17.32
N ARG A 147 -9.49 -9.54 17.19
CA ARG A 147 -8.87 -10.35 18.24
C ARG A 147 -7.39 -10.00 18.35
N LYS A 148 -6.92 -9.84 19.58
CA LYS A 148 -5.50 -9.61 19.89
C LYS A 148 -4.75 -10.93 19.82
N GLY A 149 -4.32 -11.30 18.61
CA GLY A 149 -3.75 -12.60 18.31
C GLY A 149 -4.80 -13.69 18.09
N VAL A 150 -4.36 -14.84 17.59
CA VAL A 150 -5.26 -15.99 17.28
C VAL A 150 -5.83 -16.62 18.53
N HIS A 151 -5.04 -16.69 19.59
CA HIS A 151 -5.39 -17.38 20.84
C HIS A 151 -5.77 -16.44 21.98
N GLY A 152 -5.79 -15.11 21.75
CA GLY A 152 -6.15 -14.14 22.78
C GLY A 152 -7.66 -13.98 22.94
N ASP A 153 -8.11 -13.58 24.13
CA ASP A 153 -9.52 -13.29 24.40
C ASP A 153 -9.87 -11.81 24.25
N GLU A 154 -8.84 -10.94 24.26
CA GLU A 154 -9.02 -9.48 24.17
C GLU A 154 -9.45 -9.06 22.76
N LEU A 155 -10.50 -8.23 22.70
CA LEU A 155 -10.96 -7.60 21.46
C LEU A 155 -10.49 -6.15 21.40
N LEU A 156 -9.72 -5.83 20.37
CA LEU A 156 -9.25 -4.48 20.08
C LEU A 156 -10.30 -3.71 19.28
N GLY A 157 -10.64 -2.50 19.73
CA GLY A 157 -11.42 -1.57 18.93
C GLY A 157 -10.68 -1.16 17.63
N TYR A 158 -11.42 -0.62 16.66
CA TYR A 158 -10.93 -0.36 15.31
C TYR A 158 -9.62 0.43 15.24
N LEU A 159 -9.50 1.54 15.98
CA LEU A 159 -8.29 2.37 15.96
C LEU A 159 -7.10 1.68 16.67
N THR A 160 -7.38 0.99 17.77
CA THR A 160 -6.37 0.23 18.50
C THR A 160 -5.83 -0.93 17.63
N ALA A 161 -6.73 -1.66 16.98
CA ALA A 161 -6.35 -2.71 16.04
C ALA A 161 -5.53 -2.16 14.85
N ARG A 162 -5.92 -0.98 14.32
CA ARG A 162 -5.15 -0.31 13.26
C ARG A 162 -3.71 -0.07 13.69
N LYS A 163 -3.49 0.41 14.92
CA LYS A 163 -2.15 0.67 15.47
C LYS A 163 -1.39 -0.61 15.79
N LEU A 164 -2.03 -1.57 16.44
CA LEU A 164 -1.33 -2.73 17.01
C LEU A 164 -1.26 -3.94 16.05
N ILE A 165 -2.10 -3.96 15.01
CA ILE A 165 -2.13 -5.07 14.04
C ILE A 165 -1.74 -4.58 12.64
N TYR A 166 -2.48 -3.61 12.07
CA TYR A 166 -2.29 -3.21 10.67
C TYR A 166 -0.96 -2.51 10.42
N LEU A 167 -0.65 -1.48 11.22
CA LEU A 167 0.57 -0.70 11.04
C LEU A 167 1.85 -1.55 11.21
N PRO A 168 2.01 -2.37 12.28
CA PRO A 168 3.19 -3.21 12.44
C PRO A 168 3.33 -4.23 11.31
N SER A 169 2.24 -4.87 10.89
CA SER A 169 2.25 -5.85 9.79
C SER A 169 2.68 -5.20 8.46
N TYR A 170 2.17 -4.00 8.16
CA TYR A 170 2.55 -3.31 6.93
C TYR A 170 3.98 -2.76 6.98
N LYS A 171 4.42 -2.23 8.13
CA LYS A 171 5.81 -1.81 8.36
C LYS A 171 6.77 -2.97 8.12
N TRP A 172 6.46 -4.14 8.67
CA TRP A 172 7.26 -5.35 8.48
C TRP A 172 7.40 -5.72 7.00
N VAL A 173 6.33 -5.62 6.20
CA VAL A 173 6.39 -5.87 4.75
C VAL A 173 7.32 -4.87 4.06
N LEU A 174 7.25 -3.59 4.37
CA LEU A 174 8.13 -2.57 3.81
C LEU A 174 9.60 -2.85 4.14
N GLU A 175 9.88 -3.28 5.37
CA GLU A 175 11.24 -3.52 5.88
C GLU A 175 11.85 -4.84 5.40
N ASN A 176 11.05 -5.90 5.29
CA ASN A 176 11.58 -7.24 5.06
C ASN A 176 11.37 -7.76 3.63
N LYS A 177 10.40 -7.23 2.88
CA LYS A 177 10.04 -7.73 1.56
C LYS A 177 10.19 -6.71 0.44
N LEU A 178 10.03 -5.42 0.74
CA LEU A 178 9.92 -4.38 -0.30
C LEU A 178 11.06 -3.36 -0.30
N GLN A 179 12.16 -3.61 0.42
CA GLN A 179 13.29 -2.68 0.55
C GLN A 179 13.84 -2.19 -0.80
N LYS A 180 13.92 -3.07 -1.80
CA LYS A 180 14.39 -2.68 -3.13
C LYS A 180 13.45 -1.67 -3.80
N LEU A 181 12.14 -1.88 -3.72
CA LEU A 181 11.14 -0.98 -4.29
C LEU A 181 11.04 0.34 -3.51
N VAL A 182 11.10 0.26 -2.17
CA VAL A 182 11.16 1.44 -1.29
C VAL A 182 12.38 2.30 -1.63
N THR A 183 13.55 1.68 -1.76
CA THR A 183 14.80 2.37 -2.12
C THR A 183 14.70 3.00 -3.50
N ALA A 184 14.12 2.32 -4.48
CA ALA A 184 13.91 2.86 -5.82
C ALA A 184 13.03 4.14 -5.78
N ILE A 185 11.90 4.11 -5.07
CA ILE A 185 11.03 5.27 -4.90
C ILE A 185 11.78 6.41 -4.19
N ARG A 186 12.53 6.09 -3.13
CA ARG A 186 13.33 7.08 -2.38
C ARG A 186 14.37 7.77 -3.25
N ILE A 187 15.09 7.04 -4.10
CA ILE A 187 16.08 7.60 -5.02
C ILE A 187 15.39 8.52 -6.04
N ILE A 188 14.35 8.03 -6.71
CA ILE A 188 13.63 8.79 -7.73
C ILE A 188 13.05 10.07 -7.14
N SER A 189 12.45 10.00 -5.95
CA SER A 189 11.79 11.14 -5.30
C SER A 189 12.75 12.25 -4.86
N LYS A 190 14.05 12.01 -4.83
CA LYS A 190 15.06 13.07 -4.62
C LYS A 190 15.33 13.89 -5.88
N HIS A 191 15.02 13.37 -7.05
CA HIS A 191 15.35 14.00 -8.34
C HIS A 191 14.12 14.57 -9.05
N LYS A 192 12.93 13.99 -8.80
CA LYS A 192 11.68 14.44 -9.39
C LYS A 192 10.48 14.02 -8.54
N PRO A 193 9.32 14.69 -8.69
CA PRO A 193 8.12 14.30 -7.99
C PRO A 193 7.71 12.85 -8.31
N VAL A 194 7.31 12.10 -7.27
CA VAL A 194 6.70 10.76 -7.40
C VAL A 194 5.28 10.84 -6.90
N VAL A 195 4.32 10.42 -7.73
CA VAL A 195 2.90 10.34 -7.38
C VAL A 195 2.52 8.89 -7.14
N LEU A 196 2.21 8.54 -5.90
CA LEU A 196 1.71 7.22 -5.52
C LEU A 196 0.19 7.22 -5.61
N LEU A 197 -0.37 6.27 -6.38
CA LEU A 197 -1.82 6.15 -6.56
C LEU A 197 -2.41 5.12 -5.61
N ASP A 198 -3.46 5.53 -4.89
CA ASP A 198 -4.28 4.66 -4.05
C ASP A 198 -5.77 4.98 -4.23
N TYR A 199 -6.66 4.04 -3.89
CA TYR A 199 -8.11 4.28 -3.88
C TYR A 199 -8.54 5.19 -2.74
N ASN A 200 -7.86 5.10 -1.59
CA ASN A 200 -7.98 5.97 -0.44
C ASN A 200 -6.71 6.83 -0.31
N THR A 201 -6.89 8.09 0.06
CA THR A 201 -5.77 9.02 0.28
C THR A 201 -5.69 9.50 1.73
N ASN A 202 -6.45 8.87 2.64
CA ASN A 202 -6.46 9.23 4.06
C ASN A 202 -5.12 8.91 4.74
N PRO A 203 -4.33 9.89 5.19
CA PRO A 203 -3.08 9.67 5.90
C PRO A 203 -3.28 9.54 7.42
N ASP A 204 -4.46 9.91 7.93
CA ASP A 204 -4.73 10.04 9.36
C ASP A 204 -5.09 8.69 9.99
N VAL A 205 -4.20 8.20 10.84
CA VAL A 205 -4.36 6.95 11.59
C VAL A 205 -5.55 7.01 12.55
N TYR A 206 -5.87 8.19 13.05
CA TYR A 206 -6.95 8.41 14.01
C TYR A 206 -8.34 8.63 13.39
N ASN A 207 -8.41 8.77 12.06
CA ASN A 207 -9.67 8.93 11.36
C ASN A 207 -10.37 7.58 11.13
N PRO A 208 -11.45 7.24 11.89
CA PRO A 208 -12.15 5.96 11.72
C PRO A 208 -13.12 5.97 10.54
N LYS A 209 -13.43 7.14 9.98
CA LYS A 209 -14.47 7.30 8.94
C LYS A 209 -14.02 6.82 7.58
N SER A 210 -12.71 6.67 7.37
CA SER A 210 -12.17 6.14 6.11
C SER A 210 -11.00 5.17 6.34
N PRO A 211 -10.81 4.19 5.45
CA PRO A 211 -9.64 3.32 5.49
C PRO A 211 -8.36 4.13 5.39
N LEU A 212 -7.31 3.66 6.04
CA LEU A 212 -5.97 4.25 5.95
C LEU A 212 -5.38 3.97 4.55
N SER A 213 -4.72 4.96 3.97
CA SER A 213 -4.04 4.81 2.69
C SER A 213 -2.69 4.13 2.87
N HIS A 214 -2.48 3.00 2.19
CA HIS A 214 -1.17 2.37 2.18
C HIS A 214 -0.14 3.18 1.37
N ALA A 215 -0.55 3.95 0.36
CA ALA A 215 0.33 4.90 -0.32
C ALA A 215 0.84 6.00 0.63
N SER A 216 -0.02 6.46 1.56
CA SER A 216 0.40 7.41 2.60
C SER A 216 1.38 6.77 3.59
N LEU A 217 1.22 5.48 3.90
CA LEU A 217 2.17 4.76 4.75
C LEU A 217 3.53 4.55 4.06
N ILE A 218 3.56 4.27 2.76
CA ILE A 218 4.79 4.20 1.97
C ILE A 218 5.52 5.54 2.01
N LYS A 219 4.78 6.64 1.74
CA LYS A 219 5.31 8.00 1.84
C LYS A 219 5.92 8.25 3.21
N ALA A 220 5.15 8.03 4.27
CA ALA A 220 5.59 8.25 5.65
C ALA A 220 6.84 7.42 6.01
N TYR A 221 6.90 6.17 5.55
CA TYR A 221 8.06 5.30 5.76
C TYR A 221 9.32 5.84 5.05
N ILE A 222 9.19 6.31 3.81
CA ILE A 222 10.32 6.88 3.06
C ILE A 222 10.81 8.19 3.67
N GLU A 223 9.89 9.01 4.19
CA GLU A 223 10.16 10.30 4.83
C GLU A 223 10.62 10.17 6.30
N GLY A 224 10.63 8.96 6.88
CA GLY A 224 11.09 8.69 8.24
C GLY A 224 10.10 9.07 9.34
N ASN A 225 8.81 9.21 9.01
CA ASN A 225 7.72 9.55 9.93
C ASN A 225 6.57 8.54 9.91
N TYR A 226 6.91 7.24 9.77
CA TYR A 226 5.92 6.16 9.82
C TYR A 226 5.18 6.20 11.17
N PRO A 227 3.83 6.13 11.18
CA PRO A 227 3.07 6.19 12.43
C PRO A 227 3.29 4.92 13.27
N GLU A 228 3.37 5.10 14.59
CA GLU A 228 3.51 4.06 15.61
C GLU A 228 2.21 3.86 16.41
#